data_56d622e12fad295c159fd01e978bf24c
#
_entry.id   56d622e12fad295c159fd01e978bf24c
#
_cell.length_a   1.000
_cell.length_b   1.000
_cell.length_c   1.000
_cell.angle_alpha   90.00
_cell.angle_beta   90.00
_cell.angle_gamma   90.00
#
_symmetry.space_group_name_H-M   'P 1'
#
loop_
_entity.id
_entity.type
_entity.pdbx_description
1 polymer ?
#
loop_
_entity_poly.entity_id
_entity_poly.type
_entity_poly.pdbx_seq_one_letter_code
_entity_poly.pdbx_strand_id
1 'polypeptide(L)'
;ADAVQALVKGKIDAVVIDNEPAKAFVDANDGLKILETPYVEEDYAMCFKKGNTELEDKFNAAIKELKEDGTFDKIVGYYIDGTEEKGYESPADVDHSNGKLVMATNAAFEPYEYYEDNKIVGVDIDFAQAIADKLGMELTVNDMEFDSIIAAVDSGKADFGAAGMTVTKEREKQVDFSDSYYTGKQMIIVKK
;
A
#
# COMPACT_ATOMS: atom_id res chain seq x y z
N ALA A 1 13.21 5.41 5.80
CA ALA A 1 14.28 6.43 5.65
C ALA A 1 15.35 6.31 6.73
N ASP A 2 15.00 6.27 8.03
CA ASP A 2 15.98 6.29 9.14
C ASP A 2 16.92 5.10 9.18
N ALA A 3 16.43 3.89 8.89
CA ALA A 3 17.24 2.69 8.78
C ALA A 3 18.30 2.81 7.67
N VAL A 4 17.91 3.35 6.51
CA VAL A 4 18.85 3.58 5.39
C VAL A 4 19.92 4.61 5.78
N GLN A 5 19.54 5.68 6.46
CA GLN A 5 20.52 6.65 6.99
C GLN A 5 21.44 6.04 8.04
N ALA A 6 20.96 5.12 8.86
CA ALA A 6 21.78 4.39 9.82
C ALA A 6 22.77 3.45 9.08
N LEU A 7 22.34 2.80 8.00
CA LEU A 7 23.21 1.99 7.14
C LEU A 7 24.31 2.85 6.49
N VAL A 8 23.95 3.97 5.87
CA VAL A 8 24.92 4.91 5.25
C VAL A 8 25.96 5.35 6.26
N LYS A 9 25.56 5.67 7.51
CA LYS A 9 26.47 6.08 8.61
C LYS A 9 27.23 4.91 9.25
N GLY A 10 27.02 3.66 8.82
CA GLY A 10 27.69 2.47 9.36
C GLY A 10 27.28 2.10 10.78
N LYS A 11 26.07 2.48 11.20
CA LYS A 11 25.50 2.10 12.50
C LYS A 11 24.84 0.72 12.47
N ILE A 12 24.46 0.25 11.28
CA ILE A 12 23.92 -1.07 10.99
C ILE A 12 24.57 -1.61 9.72
N ASP A 13 24.50 -2.91 9.49
CA ASP A 13 25.16 -3.59 8.37
C ASP A 13 24.24 -3.85 7.18
N ALA A 14 22.92 -3.90 7.40
CA ALA A 14 21.92 -4.15 6.36
C ALA A 14 20.57 -3.52 6.70
N VAL A 15 19.74 -3.33 5.66
CA VAL A 15 18.32 -2.97 5.78
C VAL A 15 17.52 -4.00 4.98
N VAL A 16 16.47 -4.55 5.57
CA VAL A 16 15.48 -5.38 4.88
C VAL A 16 14.25 -4.50 4.63
N ILE A 17 13.85 -4.40 3.38
CA ILE A 17 12.74 -3.55 2.95
C ILE A 17 12.18 -4.07 1.61
N ASP A 18 10.97 -3.68 1.26
CA ASP A 18 10.36 -4.00 -0.03
C ASP A 18 11.22 -3.57 -1.23
N ASN A 19 11.13 -4.32 -2.34
CA ASN A 19 11.95 -4.15 -3.53
C ASN A 19 11.84 -2.75 -4.16
N GLU A 20 10.64 -2.19 -4.26
CA GLU A 20 10.47 -0.90 -4.91
C GLU A 20 11.03 0.26 -4.06
N PRO A 21 10.71 0.38 -2.76
CA PRO A 21 11.44 1.31 -1.88
C PRO A 21 12.94 1.08 -1.84
N ALA A 22 13.41 -0.19 -1.91
CA ALA A 22 14.84 -0.48 -1.94
C ALA A 22 15.53 0.13 -3.14
N LYS A 23 14.92 0.05 -4.33
CA LYS A 23 15.44 0.68 -5.57
C LYS A 23 15.54 2.19 -5.40
N ALA A 24 14.47 2.85 -4.95
CA ALA A 24 14.45 4.30 -4.73
C ALA A 24 15.57 4.74 -3.76
N PHE A 25 15.79 4.02 -2.65
CA PHE A 25 16.86 4.33 -1.71
C PHE A 25 18.26 4.10 -2.28
N VAL A 26 18.46 3.06 -3.07
CA VAL A 26 19.78 2.78 -3.68
C VAL A 26 20.10 3.78 -4.78
N ASP A 27 19.13 4.20 -5.57
CA ASP A 27 19.29 5.23 -6.59
C ASP A 27 19.63 6.60 -5.97
N ALA A 28 19.08 6.90 -4.80
CA ALA A 28 19.38 8.12 -4.05
C ALA A 28 20.71 8.07 -3.25
N ASN A 29 21.40 6.93 -3.17
CA ASN A 29 22.58 6.73 -2.33
C ASN A 29 23.66 5.85 -3.02
N ASP A 30 24.58 6.45 -3.74
CA ASP A 30 25.63 5.77 -4.55
C ASP A 30 26.45 4.69 -3.84
N GLY A 31 26.54 4.74 -2.51
CA GLY A 31 27.30 3.78 -1.69
C GLY A 31 26.53 2.51 -1.32
N LEU A 32 25.29 2.36 -1.77
CA LEU A 32 24.42 1.22 -1.44
C LEU A 32 24.22 0.30 -2.63
N LYS A 33 23.83 -0.94 -2.36
CA LYS A 33 23.37 -1.93 -3.34
C LYS A 33 22.32 -2.85 -2.75
N ILE A 34 21.47 -3.39 -3.60
CA ILE A 34 20.52 -4.45 -3.27
C ILE A 34 21.18 -5.80 -3.54
N LEU A 35 20.99 -6.78 -2.66
CA LEU A 35 21.39 -8.16 -2.92
C LEU A 35 20.43 -8.80 -3.93
N GLU A 36 20.96 -9.65 -4.83
CA GLU A 36 20.18 -10.23 -5.95
C GLU A 36 19.06 -11.17 -5.52
N THR A 37 19.23 -11.85 -4.37
CA THR A 37 18.24 -12.82 -3.88
C THR A 37 17.27 -12.14 -2.93
N PRO A 38 15.94 -12.23 -3.17
CA PRO A 38 14.94 -11.78 -2.22
C PRO A 38 15.10 -12.48 -0.86
N TYR A 39 14.87 -11.73 0.21
CA TYR A 39 14.82 -12.29 1.56
C TYR A 39 13.56 -13.12 1.78
N VAL A 40 12.41 -12.58 1.35
CA VAL A 40 11.10 -13.24 1.41
C VAL A 40 10.14 -12.57 0.41
N GLU A 41 9.12 -13.31 -0.03
CA GLU A 41 7.96 -12.77 -0.75
C GLU A 41 6.79 -12.67 0.23
N GLU A 42 6.04 -11.59 0.17
CA GLU A 42 4.96 -11.26 1.09
C GLU A 42 3.73 -10.75 0.35
N ASP A 43 2.57 -11.25 0.73
CA ASP A 43 1.30 -10.83 0.15
C ASP A 43 0.78 -9.59 0.86
N TYR A 44 0.44 -8.54 0.08
CA TYR A 44 -0.18 -7.32 0.58
C TYR A 44 -1.69 -7.41 0.46
N ALA A 45 -2.37 -7.02 1.53
CA ALA A 45 -3.82 -6.99 1.59
C ALA A 45 -4.32 -5.79 2.42
N MET A 46 -5.56 -5.41 2.19
CA MET A 46 -6.23 -4.38 2.98
C MET A 46 -6.81 -4.99 4.24
N CYS A 47 -6.70 -4.29 5.38
CA CYS A 47 -7.18 -4.80 6.64
C CYS A 47 -8.48 -4.14 7.09
N PHE A 48 -9.34 -4.91 7.75
CA PHE A 48 -10.65 -4.51 8.24
C PHE A 48 -10.81 -4.85 9.72
N LYS A 49 -11.74 -4.14 10.38
CA LYS A 49 -12.13 -4.51 11.73
C LYS A 49 -12.62 -5.96 11.74
N LYS A 50 -12.14 -6.70 12.74
CA LYS A 50 -12.47 -8.12 12.90
C LYS A 50 -13.97 -8.37 12.89
N GLY A 51 -14.41 -9.28 12.01
CA GLY A 51 -15.82 -9.63 11.82
C GLY A 51 -16.62 -8.68 10.93
N ASN A 52 -15.99 -7.68 10.31
CA ASN A 52 -16.65 -6.80 9.31
C ASN A 52 -16.64 -7.46 7.92
N THR A 53 -17.21 -8.66 7.83
CA THR A 53 -17.22 -9.48 6.61
C THR A 53 -18.00 -8.83 5.47
N GLU A 54 -19.00 -7.99 5.77
CA GLU A 54 -19.76 -7.30 4.71
C GLU A 54 -18.87 -6.35 3.91
N LEU A 55 -18.02 -5.57 4.57
CA LEU A 55 -17.12 -4.65 3.88
C LEU A 55 -16.00 -5.41 3.18
N GLU A 56 -15.44 -6.43 3.84
CA GLU A 56 -14.42 -7.32 3.28
C GLU A 56 -14.91 -7.98 1.98
N ASP A 57 -16.10 -8.56 1.97
CA ASP A 57 -16.69 -9.19 0.78
C ASP A 57 -16.87 -8.19 -0.37
N LYS A 58 -17.32 -6.96 -0.08
CA LYS A 58 -17.45 -5.89 -1.08
C LYS A 58 -16.09 -5.52 -1.68
N PHE A 59 -15.06 -5.41 -0.83
CA PHE A 59 -13.71 -5.13 -1.30
C PHE A 59 -13.15 -6.27 -2.13
N ASN A 60 -13.30 -7.52 -1.72
CA ASN A 60 -12.83 -8.68 -2.47
C ASN A 60 -13.49 -8.76 -3.85
N ALA A 61 -14.79 -8.47 -3.94
CA ALA A 61 -15.49 -8.39 -5.22
C ALA A 61 -14.93 -7.27 -6.12
N ALA A 62 -14.72 -6.07 -5.56
CA ALA A 62 -14.15 -4.93 -6.29
C ALA A 62 -12.70 -5.17 -6.71
N ILE A 63 -11.86 -5.72 -5.82
CA ILE A 63 -10.45 -6.11 -6.11
C ILE A 63 -10.41 -7.06 -7.31
N LYS A 64 -11.25 -8.10 -7.28
CA LYS A 64 -11.34 -9.07 -8.38
C LYS A 64 -11.69 -8.40 -9.70
N GLU A 65 -12.77 -7.60 -9.73
CA GLU A 65 -13.22 -6.91 -10.94
C GLU A 65 -12.16 -5.94 -11.48
N LEU A 66 -11.51 -5.14 -10.62
CA LEU A 66 -10.47 -4.18 -11.02
C LEU A 66 -9.18 -4.85 -11.51
N LYS A 67 -8.90 -6.08 -11.07
CA LYS A 67 -7.83 -6.91 -11.64
C LYS A 67 -8.22 -7.51 -12.98
N GLU A 68 -9.46 -8.00 -13.10
CA GLU A 68 -9.96 -8.60 -14.34
C GLU A 68 -10.12 -7.58 -15.48
N ASP A 69 -10.50 -6.34 -15.18
CA ASP A 69 -10.66 -5.27 -16.19
C ASP A 69 -9.35 -4.52 -16.51
N GLY A 70 -8.25 -4.86 -15.85
CA GLY A 70 -6.92 -4.28 -16.06
C GLY A 70 -6.69 -2.94 -15.38
N THR A 71 -7.61 -2.44 -14.56
CA THR A 71 -7.44 -1.18 -13.82
C THR A 71 -6.26 -1.26 -12.86
N PHE A 72 -6.15 -2.36 -12.11
CA PHE A 72 -5.03 -2.56 -11.20
C PHE A 72 -3.68 -2.61 -11.93
N ASP A 73 -3.62 -3.32 -13.08
CA ASP A 73 -2.38 -3.41 -13.88
C ASP A 73 -1.94 -2.04 -14.40
N LYS A 74 -2.87 -1.15 -14.76
CA LYS A 74 -2.55 0.24 -15.15
C LYS A 74 -2.00 1.04 -13.97
N ILE A 75 -2.56 0.89 -12.77
CA ILE A 75 -2.05 1.54 -11.57
C ILE A 75 -0.60 1.10 -11.30
N VAL A 76 -0.35 -0.22 -11.30
CA VAL A 76 1.01 -0.77 -11.16
C VAL A 76 1.92 -0.30 -12.31
N GLY A 77 1.41 -0.30 -13.53
CA GLY A 77 2.11 0.19 -14.72
C GLY A 77 2.59 1.64 -14.58
N TYR A 78 1.80 2.50 -13.94
CA TYR A 78 2.17 3.89 -13.70
C TYR A 78 3.21 4.04 -12.58
N TYR A 79 2.94 3.47 -11.40
CA TYR A 79 3.79 3.72 -10.22
C TYR A 79 5.05 2.85 -10.15
N ILE A 80 5.04 1.65 -10.74
CA ILE A 80 6.10 0.65 -10.58
C ILE A 80 6.83 0.39 -11.90
N ASP A 81 6.09 0.05 -12.96
CA ASP A 81 6.70 -0.43 -14.20
C ASP A 81 7.09 0.68 -15.18
N GLY A 82 6.53 1.89 -15.02
CA GLY A 82 6.74 3.02 -15.92
C GLY A 82 6.16 2.79 -17.32
N THR A 83 5.14 1.95 -17.44
CA THR A 83 4.50 1.60 -18.73
C THR A 83 3.27 2.44 -19.04
N GLU A 84 2.73 3.14 -18.05
CA GLU A 84 1.57 4.01 -18.17
C GLU A 84 1.94 5.47 -17.91
N GLU A 85 1.24 6.41 -18.55
CA GLU A 85 1.53 7.85 -18.46
C GLU A 85 0.86 8.52 -17.24
N LYS A 86 -0.16 7.88 -16.66
CA LYS A 86 -0.90 8.39 -15.50
C LYS A 86 -1.49 7.26 -14.66
N GLY A 87 -1.67 7.53 -13.36
CA GLY A 87 -2.35 6.66 -12.43
C GLY A 87 -3.88 6.64 -12.62
N TYR A 88 -4.59 6.18 -11.62
CA TYR A 88 -6.05 6.12 -11.66
C TYR A 88 -6.67 7.51 -11.55
N GLU A 89 -7.65 7.78 -12.40
CA GLU A 89 -8.49 8.97 -12.32
C GLU A 89 -9.96 8.53 -12.21
N SER A 90 -10.64 9.00 -11.16
CA SER A 90 -12.07 8.74 -11.00
C SER A 90 -12.85 9.23 -12.21
N PRO A 91 -13.75 8.41 -12.80
CA PRO A 91 -14.66 8.88 -13.83
C PRO A 91 -15.50 10.06 -13.32
N ALA A 92 -15.72 11.05 -14.20
CA ALA A 92 -16.42 12.29 -13.82
C ALA A 92 -17.89 12.10 -13.41
N ASP A 93 -18.48 10.96 -13.75
CA ASP A 93 -19.88 10.61 -13.54
C ASP A 93 -20.09 9.57 -12.42
N VAL A 94 -19.07 9.30 -11.62
CA VAL A 94 -19.20 8.39 -10.47
C VAL A 94 -20.15 8.99 -9.44
N ASP A 95 -21.16 8.22 -9.07
CA ASP A 95 -22.08 8.56 -7.99
C ASP A 95 -21.56 8.05 -6.65
N HIS A 96 -21.15 8.96 -5.77
CA HIS A 96 -20.68 8.65 -4.42
C HIS A 96 -21.78 8.70 -3.34
N SER A 97 -23.04 8.46 -3.73
CA SER A 97 -24.21 8.56 -2.80
C SER A 97 -24.29 7.42 -1.77
N ASN A 98 -23.49 6.35 -1.91
CA ASN A 98 -23.51 5.21 -1.00
C ASN A 98 -22.78 5.44 0.34
N GLY A 99 -22.29 6.68 0.58
CA GLY A 99 -21.66 7.04 1.84
C GLY A 99 -20.16 7.32 1.72
N LYS A 100 -19.46 7.17 2.85
CA LYS A 100 -18.03 7.49 2.96
C LYS A 100 -17.23 6.27 3.37
N LEU A 101 -16.00 6.20 2.88
CA LEU A 101 -14.97 5.27 3.30
C LEU A 101 -13.78 6.05 3.87
N VAL A 102 -13.33 5.66 5.04
CA VAL A 102 -12.15 6.23 5.69
C VAL A 102 -11.02 5.20 5.65
N MET A 103 -9.98 5.51 4.89
CA MET A 103 -8.74 4.73 4.79
C MET A 103 -7.73 5.22 5.81
N ALA A 104 -7.09 4.31 6.56
CA ALA A 104 -5.88 4.57 7.31
C ALA A 104 -4.66 4.09 6.51
N THR A 105 -3.63 4.92 6.40
CA THR A 105 -2.39 4.62 5.69
C THR A 105 -1.17 5.24 6.37
N ASN A 106 0.04 4.94 5.91
CA ASN A 106 1.29 5.60 6.32
C ASN A 106 2.05 6.09 5.08
N ALA A 107 1.85 7.37 4.74
CA ALA A 107 2.35 7.98 3.50
C ALA A 107 3.87 8.23 3.50
N ALA A 108 4.64 7.19 3.81
CA ALA A 108 6.11 7.17 3.85
C ALA A 108 6.72 5.95 3.13
N PHE A 109 5.97 5.30 2.24
CA PHE A 109 6.33 4.03 1.61
C PHE A 109 6.13 4.07 0.08
N GLU A 110 6.94 4.91 -0.60
CA GLU A 110 6.95 5.00 -2.07
C GLU A 110 7.36 3.65 -2.70
N PRO A 111 6.65 3.16 -3.74
CA PRO A 111 5.60 3.82 -4.54
C PRO A 111 4.16 3.48 -4.11
N TYR A 112 3.96 2.85 -2.97
CA TYR A 112 2.64 2.38 -2.54
C TYR A 112 1.79 3.51 -1.94
N GLU A 113 2.35 4.29 -0.99
CA GLU A 113 1.72 5.48 -0.41
C GLU A 113 2.78 6.49 0.02
N TYR A 114 2.74 7.68 -0.55
CA TYR A 114 3.73 8.73 -0.29
C TYR A 114 3.17 10.12 -0.63
N TYR A 115 3.89 11.13 -0.20
CA TYR A 115 3.54 12.51 -0.53
C TYR A 115 4.19 12.97 -1.84
N GLU A 116 3.38 13.45 -2.78
CA GLU A 116 3.80 14.18 -3.97
C GLU A 116 2.99 15.49 -4.05
N ASP A 117 3.64 16.64 -4.15
CA ASP A 117 3.01 17.97 -4.20
C ASP A 117 1.94 18.20 -3.12
N ASN A 118 2.22 17.79 -1.88
CA ASN A 118 1.31 17.83 -0.71
C ASN A 118 0.03 16.97 -0.85
N LYS A 119 -0.01 16.05 -1.77
CA LYS A 119 -1.07 15.05 -1.89
C LYS A 119 -0.51 13.67 -1.55
N ILE A 120 -1.33 12.84 -0.96
CA ILE A 120 -0.99 11.43 -0.79
C ILE A 120 -1.34 10.71 -2.08
N VAL A 121 -0.37 10.03 -2.67
CA VAL A 121 -0.46 9.30 -3.93
C VAL A 121 0.20 7.93 -3.80
N GLY A 122 0.05 7.06 -4.78
CA GLY A 122 0.68 5.75 -4.83
C GLY A 122 -0.29 4.63 -5.18
N VAL A 123 0.25 3.42 -5.34
CA VAL A 123 -0.53 2.23 -5.74
C VAL A 123 -1.72 2.00 -4.84
N ASP A 124 -1.51 2.04 -3.51
CA ASP A 124 -2.56 1.76 -2.53
C ASP A 124 -3.64 2.85 -2.51
N ILE A 125 -3.25 4.10 -2.75
CA ILE A 125 -4.16 5.25 -2.78
C ILE A 125 -5.07 5.16 -4.01
N ASP A 126 -4.48 4.99 -5.19
CA ASP A 126 -5.22 4.91 -6.44
C ASP A 126 -6.11 3.65 -6.49
N PHE A 127 -5.61 2.54 -5.94
CA PHE A 127 -6.40 1.31 -5.87
C PHE A 127 -7.56 1.43 -4.88
N ALA A 128 -7.36 2.06 -3.72
CA ALA A 128 -8.43 2.37 -2.77
C ALA A 128 -9.47 3.31 -3.37
N GLN A 129 -9.04 4.31 -4.15
CA GLN A 129 -9.96 5.21 -4.87
C GLN A 129 -10.78 4.45 -5.90
N ALA A 130 -10.15 3.57 -6.70
CA ALA A 130 -10.86 2.74 -7.68
C ALA A 130 -11.90 1.82 -7.02
N ILE A 131 -11.57 1.23 -5.86
CA ILE A 131 -12.51 0.43 -5.07
C ILE A 131 -13.66 1.30 -4.55
N ALA A 132 -13.38 2.47 -4.00
CA ALA A 132 -14.40 3.40 -3.49
C ALA A 132 -15.38 3.82 -4.60
N ASP A 133 -14.86 4.13 -5.79
CA ASP A 133 -15.66 4.47 -6.97
C ASP A 133 -16.56 3.30 -7.40
N LYS A 134 -16.04 2.07 -7.42
CA LYS A 134 -16.85 0.85 -7.68
C LYS A 134 -17.98 0.67 -6.66
N LEU A 135 -17.72 1.00 -5.41
CA LEU A 135 -18.71 0.91 -4.33
C LEU A 135 -19.67 2.12 -4.28
N GLY A 136 -19.42 3.16 -5.07
CA GLY A 136 -20.18 4.41 -5.05
C GLY A 136 -20.00 5.20 -3.75
N MET A 137 -18.81 5.15 -3.14
CA MET A 137 -18.51 5.77 -1.86
C MET A 137 -17.43 6.84 -2.00
N GLU A 138 -17.50 7.91 -1.21
CA GLU A 138 -16.49 8.96 -1.14
C GLU A 138 -15.30 8.49 -0.29
N LEU A 139 -14.09 8.46 -0.85
CA LEU A 139 -12.87 8.10 -0.11
C LEU A 139 -12.30 9.28 0.65
N THR A 140 -11.92 9.04 1.91
CA THR A 140 -11.09 9.94 2.73
C THR A 140 -9.85 9.18 3.18
N VAL A 141 -8.66 9.74 2.93
CA VAL A 141 -7.38 9.12 3.32
C VAL A 141 -6.81 9.81 4.55
N ASN A 142 -6.54 9.04 5.60
CA ASN A 142 -5.93 9.50 6.84
C ASN A 142 -4.51 8.93 6.97
N ASP A 143 -3.52 9.82 6.90
CA ASP A 143 -2.12 9.48 7.16
C ASP A 143 -1.85 9.37 8.67
N MET A 144 -1.13 8.32 9.06
CA MET A 144 -0.72 8.08 10.44
C MET A 144 0.50 7.16 10.51
N GLU A 145 1.10 7.03 11.70
CA GLU A 145 2.15 6.05 11.91
C GLU A 145 1.65 4.62 11.61
N PHE A 146 2.45 3.82 10.90
CA PHE A 146 2.09 2.46 10.46
C PHE A 146 1.56 1.59 11.61
N ASP A 147 2.21 1.63 12.78
CA ASP A 147 1.81 0.86 13.96
C ASP A 147 0.45 1.28 14.54
N SER A 148 -0.09 2.43 14.11
CA SER A 148 -1.39 2.94 14.55
C SER A 148 -2.56 2.50 13.66
N ILE A 149 -2.30 1.98 12.44
CA ILE A 149 -3.32 1.65 11.45
C ILE A 149 -4.31 0.60 11.99
N ILE A 150 -3.79 -0.53 12.51
CA ILE A 150 -4.64 -1.61 13.03
C ILE A 150 -5.53 -1.09 14.18
N ALA A 151 -4.98 -0.27 15.08
CA ALA A 151 -5.76 0.31 16.18
C ALA A 151 -6.82 1.31 15.69
N ALA A 152 -6.55 2.07 14.62
CA ALA A 152 -7.52 2.96 14.01
C ALA A 152 -8.70 2.18 13.38
N VAL A 153 -8.40 1.08 12.70
CA VAL A 153 -9.41 0.19 12.10
C VAL A 153 -10.24 -0.52 13.18
N ASP A 154 -9.60 -1.10 14.20
CA ASP A 154 -10.30 -1.79 15.29
C ASP A 154 -11.23 -0.85 16.08
N SER A 155 -10.78 0.37 16.35
CA SER A 155 -11.61 1.38 17.04
C SER A 155 -12.70 2.02 16.19
N GLY A 156 -12.74 1.78 14.86
CA GLY A 156 -13.69 2.39 13.93
C GLY A 156 -13.37 3.85 13.59
N LYS A 157 -12.14 4.31 13.82
CA LYS A 157 -11.65 5.61 13.32
C LYS A 157 -11.35 5.58 11.83
N ALA A 158 -11.05 4.40 11.29
CA ALA A 158 -10.98 4.11 9.88
C ALA A 158 -11.83 2.87 9.59
N ASP A 159 -12.40 2.80 8.39
CA ASP A 159 -13.18 1.66 7.93
C ASP A 159 -12.27 0.51 7.48
N PHE A 160 -11.11 0.86 6.92
CA PHE A 160 -10.08 -0.09 6.48
C PHE A 160 -8.69 0.52 6.55
N GLY A 161 -7.66 -0.33 6.47
CA GLY A 161 -6.26 0.09 6.35
C GLY A 161 -5.62 -0.49 5.10
N ALA A 162 -4.83 0.33 4.38
CA ALA A 162 -3.95 -0.10 3.29
C ALA A 162 -2.64 0.69 3.36
N ALA A 163 -1.53 -0.03 3.39
CA ALA A 163 -0.19 0.54 3.57
C ALA A 163 0.90 -0.48 3.21
N GLY A 164 0.83 -1.10 2.01
CA GLY A 164 1.72 -2.21 1.67
C GLY A 164 1.72 -3.29 2.77
N MET A 165 0.54 -3.56 3.37
CA MET A 165 0.46 -4.30 4.62
C MET A 165 0.53 -5.80 4.37
N THR A 166 1.62 -6.43 4.81
CA THR A 166 1.80 -7.88 4.78
C THR A 166 0.79 -8.60 5.66
N VAL A 167 0.16 -9.63 5.13
CA VAL A 167 -0.67 -10.56 5.90
C VAL A 167 0.22 -11.40 6.79
N THR A 168 0.04 -11.30 8.11
CA THR A 168 0.76 -12.11 9.08
C THR A 168 -0.18 -12.71 10.12
N LYS A 169 0.19 -13.88 10.66
CA LYS A 169 -0.59 -14.54 11.73
C LYS A 169 -0.81 -13.66 12.96
N GLU A 170 0.10 -12.73 13.23
CA GLU A 170 -0.01 -11.82 14.37
C GLU A 170 -1.07 -10.74 14.10
N ARG A 171 -1.09 -10.20 12.87
CA ARG A 171 -2.08 -9.22 12.43
C ARG A 171 -3.47 -9.83 12.28
N GLU A 172 -3.56 -11.06 11.74
CA GLU A 172 -4.82 -11.80 11.61
C GLU A 172 -5.52 -12.05 12.95
N LYS A 173 -4.83 -11.98 14.08
CA LYS A 173 -5.48 -12.06 15.41
C LYS A 173 -6.27 -10.80 15.75
N GLN A 174 -5.94 -9.66 15.13
CA GLN A 174 -6.46 -8.34 15.48
C GLN A 174 -7.43 -7.79 14.41
N VAL A 175 -7.20 -8.12 13.14
CA VAL A 175 -7.96 -7.63 11.98
C VAL A 175 -8.25 -8.80 11.05
N ASP A 176 -9.21 -8.60 10.14
CA ASP A 176 -9.41 -9.46 8.98
C ASP A 176 -8.78 -8.80 7.75
N PHE A 177 -8.44 -9.58 6.74
CA PHE A 177 -7.77 -9.10 5.54
C PHE A 177 -8.59 -9.41 4.29
N SER A 178 -8.49 -8.54 3.28
CA SER A 178 -8.97 -8.83 1.95
C SER A 178 -8.18 -9.98 1.31
N ASP A 179 -8.63 -10.44 0.14
CA ASP A 179 -7.77 -11.15 -0.79
C ASP A 179 -6.53 -10.30 -1.10
N SER A 180 -5.38 -10.96 -1.30
CA SER A 180 -4.15 -10.27 -1.67
C SER A 180 -4.30 -9.57 -3.02
N TYR A 181 -3.92 -8.28 -3.06
CA TYR A 181 -3.91 -7.53 -4.32
C TYR A 181 -2.53 -7.47 -4.98
N TYR A 182 -1.45 -7.56 -4.21
CA TYR A 182 -0.07 -7.48 -4.68
C TYR A 182 0.83 -8.42 -3.88
N THR A 183 1.90 -8.94 -4.53
CA THR A 183 2.95 -9.70 -3.84
C THR A 183 4.24 -8.90 -3.87
N GLY A 184 4.64 -8.39 -2.72
CA GLY A 184 5.89 -7.68 -2.52
C GLY A 184 7.07 -8.63 -2.34
N LYS A 185 8.30 -8.14 -2.62
CA LYS A 185 9.55 -8.89 -2.39
C LYS A 185 10.41 -8.10 -1.43
N GLN A 186 10.66 -8.67 -0.26
CA GLN A 186 11.59 -8.07 0.68
C GLN A 186 13.02 -8.30 0.22
N MET A 187 13.77 -7.22 0.07
CA MET A 187 15.16 -7.22 -0.39
C MET A 187 16.10 -6.78 0.73
N ILE A 188 17.36 -7.10 0.58
CA ILE A 188 18.40 -6.68 1.53
C ILE A 188 19.26 -5.61 0.86
N ILE A 189 19.30 -4.42 1.47
CA ILE A 189 20.24 -3.34 1.10
C ILE A 189 21.49 -3.44 1.99
N VAL A 190 22.65 -3.37 1.35
CA VAL A 190 23.96 -3.33 2.02
C VAL A 190 24.83 -2.22 1.43
N LYS A 191 25.93 -1.87 2.08
CA LYS A 191 26.98 -1.05 1.46
C LYS A 191 27.67 -1.81 0.33
N LYS A 192 28.14 -1.05 -0.68
CA LYS A 192 29.00 -1.58 -1.77
C LYS A 192 30.34 -2.00 -1.23
#